data_d83f77b9cda46e076a9dbbced386fc8a
#
_entry.id   d83f77b9cda46e076a9dbbced386fc8a
#
_cell.length_a   1.000
_cell.length_b   1.000
_cell.length_c   1.000
_cell.angle_alpha   90.00
_cell.angle_beta   90.00
_cell.angle_gamma   90.00
#
_symmetry.space_group_name_H-M   'P 1'
#
loop_
_entity.id
_entity.type
_entity.pdbx_description
1 polymer ?
#
loop_
_entity_poly.entity_id
_entity_poly.type
_entity_poly.pdbx_seq_one_letter_code
_entity_poly.pdbx_strand_id
1 'polypeptide(L)'
;GHPFGQGRRQRVLVTTLTKRMAEELADYLIEMGIKTHYLHSEVVTLERVEILRDLRLGVYDVIVGINLLREGLDLPEVSLVAILDADKEGFLRSTSSLIQITGRAARHLEGKVLMYADNITDSMQRTIDETYRRRKIQMEYNESHGIEPASIVKEIKDITDRVRAVAESRGEYIVNAEDSAADAQPALPGALPKDEIVRLIKD
;
A
#
# COMPACT_ATOMS: atom_id res chain seq x y z
N GLY A 1 27.36 20.50 -8.26
CA GLY A 1 26.86 19.18 -7.90
C GLY A 1 25.73 19.35 -6.91
N HIS A 2 24.47 19.02 -7.31
CA HIS A 2 23.34 19.02 -6.39
C HIS A 2 23.48 17.85 -5.40
N PRO A 3 23.32 18.09 -4.09
CA PRO A 3 23.45 17.06 -3.06
C PRO A 3 22.18 16.19 -2.90
N PHE A 4 21.27 16.21 -3.88
CA PHE A 4 20.12 15.31 -3.87
C PHE A 4 20.47 14.05 -4.65
N GLY A 5 20.84 13.02 -3.88
CA GLY A 5 21.05 11.68 -4.39
C GLY A 5 19.89 11.25 -5.27
N GLN A 6 20.21 10.47 -6.31
CA GLN A 6 19.39 9.95 -7.40
C GLN A 6 17.92 9.89 -7.03
N GLY A 7 17.12 10.80 -7.63
CA GLY A 7 15.76 11.12 -7.23
C GLY A 7 14.86 9.90 -7.22
N ARG A 8 14.61 9.37 -6.05
CA ARG A 8 13.45 8.54 -5.83
C ARG A 8 12.24 9.38 -6.15
N ARG A 9 11.59 9.08 -7.26
CA ARG A 9 10.37 9.77 -7.66
C ARG A 9 9.36 9.59 -6.53
N GLN A 10 8.86 10.70 -6.02
CA GLN A 10 7.81 10.71 -4.99
C GLN A 10 6.53 10.12 -5.57
N ARG A 11 5.80 9.35 -4.78
CA ARG A 11 4.55 8.70 -5.16
C ARG A 11 3.38 9.35 -4.46
N VAL A 12 2.23 9.32 -5.12
CA VAL A 12 1.01 9.98 -4.66
C VAL A 12 -0.11 8.96 -4.53
N LEU A 13 -0.84 9.03 -3.42
CA LEU A 13 -2.12 8.35 -3.24
C LEU A 13 -3.25 9.38 -3.22
N VAL A 14 -4.29 9.15 -3.99
CA VAL A 14 -5.49 9.99 -4.00
C VAL A 14 -6.69 9.16 -3.57
N THR A 15 -7.42 9.59 -2.55
CA THR A 15 -8.63 8.91 -2.10
C THR A 15 -9.87 9.66 -2.52
N THR A 16 -10.82 8.94 -3.11
CA THR A 16 -12.14 9.42 -3.53
C THR A 16 -13.24 8.74 -2.72
N LEU A 17 -14.49 9.15 -2.90
CA LEU A 17 -15.66 8.54 -2.24
C LEU A 17 -16.34 7.47 -3.08
N THR A 18 -16.24 7.57 -4.41
CA THR A 18 -16.93 6.65 -5.34
C THR A 18 -15.99 6.08 -6.39
N LYS A 19 -16.34 4.91 -6.92
CA LYS A 19 -15.63 4.24 -8.01
C LYS A 19 -15.56 5.14 -9.25
N ARG A 20 -16.70 5.69 -9.64
CA ARG A 20 -16.82 6.59 -10.79
C ARG A 20 -15.86 7.79 -10.68
N MET A 21 -15.82 8.43 -9.52
CA MET A 21 -14.93 9.57 -9.27
C MET A 21 -13.45 9.15 -9.36
N ALA A 22 -13.10 7.94 -8.90
CA ALA A 22 -11.74 7.43 -9.01
C ALA A 22 -11.35 7.18 -10.47
N GLU A 23 -12.24 6.60 -11.26
CA GLU A 23 -12.04 6.34 -12.69
C GLU A 23 -11.91 7.65 -13.48
N GLU A 24 -12.88 8.56 -13.35
CA GLU A 24 -12.88 9.85 -14.04
C GLU A 24 -11.62 10.68 -13.71
N LEU A 25 -11.18 10.67 -12.43
CA LEU A 25 -9.95 11.38 -12.04
C LEU A 25 -8.70 10.70 -12.60
N ALA A 26 -8.65 9.37 -12.61
CA ALA A 26 -7.50 8.65 -13.15
C ALA A 26 -7.38 8.91 -14.66
N ASP A 27 -8.48 8.87 -15.40
CA ASP A 27 -8.51 9.17 -16.84
C ASP A 27 -8.04 10.60 -17.11
N TYR A 28 -8.55 11.58 -16.36
CA TYR A 28 -8.13 12.96 -16.47
C TYR A 28 -6.61 13.14 -16.22
N LEU A 29 -6.07 12.49 -15.19
CA LEU A 29 -4.64 12.58 -14.90
C LEU A 29 -3.78 11.90 -15.99
N ILE A 30 -4.27 10.82 -16.58
CA ILE A 30 -3.62 10.14 -17.72
C ILE A 30 -3.60 11.06 -18.95
N GLU A 31 -4.72 11.73 -19.26
CA GLU A 31 -4.80 12.72 -20.34
C GLU A 31 -3.81 13.88 -20.14
N MET A 32 -3.57 14.27 -18.90
CA MET A 32 -2.55 15.26 -18.53
C MET A 32 -1.12 14.73 -18.59
N GLY A 33 -0.90 13.46 -18.97
CA GLY A 33 0.42 12.83 -19.09
C GLY A 33 1.01 12.33 -17.78
N ILE A 34 0.21 12.22 -16.72
CA ILE A 34 0.64 11.70 -15.43
C ILE A 34 0.43 10.17 -15.42
N LYS A 35 1.47 9.43 -15.04
CA LYS A 35 1.40 7.97 -14.94
C LYS A 35 0.51 7.56 -13.77
N THR A 36 -0.76 7.34 -14.06
CA THR A 36 -1.80 7.09 -13.06
C THR A 36 -2.44 5.72 -13.25
N HIS A 37 -2.84 5.11 -12.16
CA HIS A 37 -3.73 3.95 -12.16
C HIS A 37 -4.79 4.11 -11.09
N TYR A 38 -5.96 3.48 -11.28
CA TYR A 38 -7.01 3.46 -10.25
C TYR A 38 -7.07 2.10 -9.57
N LEU A 39 -7.51 2.12 -8.30
CA LEU A 39 -7.61 0.93 -7.47
C LEU A 39 -8.96 0.91 -6.76
N HIS A 40 -9.79 -0.09 -7.05
CA HIS A 40 -11.10 -0.28 -6.41
C HIS A 40 -11.25 -1.67 -5.75
N SER A 41 -12.37 -1.88 -5.08
CA SER A 41 -12.61 -3.10 -4.28
C SER A 41 -12.74 -4.39 -5.11
N GLU A 42 -13.07 -4.27 -6.40
CA GLU A 42 -13.26 -5.41 -7.31
C GLU A 42 -11.95 -5.92 -7.93
N VAL A 43 -10.85 -5.17 -7.77
CA VAL A 43 -9.52 -5.60 -8.23
C VAL A 43 -9.11 -6.84 -7.44
N VAL A 44 -8.82 -7.92 -8.16
CA VAL A 44 -8.38 -9.19 -7.57
C VAL A 44 -7.09 -8.98 -6.77
N THR A 45 -6.92 -9.75 -5.70
CA THR A 45 -5.80 -9.58 -4.76
C THR A 45 -4.42 -9.59 -5.45
N LEU A 46 -4.22 -10.45 -6.44
CA LEU A 46 -2.95 -10.51 -7.19
C LEU A 46 -2.71 -9.24 -8.00
N GLU A 47 -3.69 -8.81 -8.78
CA GLU A 47 -3.61 -7.57 -9.58
C GLU A 47 -3.37 -6.34 -8.69
N ARG A 48 -4.02 -6.29 -7.52
CA ARG A 48 -3.77 -5.23 -6.54
C ARG A 48 -2.31 -5.17 -6.09
N VAL A 49 -1.71 -6.31 -5.85
CA VAL A 49 -0.31 -6.40 -5.44
C VAL A 49 0.61 -5.94 -6.57
N GLU A 50 0.32 -6.32 -7.81
CA GLU A 50 1.06 -5.88 -8.99
C GLU A 50 0.99 -4.37 -9.18
N ILE A 51 -0.21 -3.77 -9.09
CA ILE A 51 -0.41 -2.31 -9.18
C ILE A 51 0.42 -1.57 -8.12
N LEU A 52 0.42 -2.07 -6.89
CA LEU A 52 1.18 -1.45 -5.79
C LEU A 52 2.70 -1.63 -5.94
N ARG A 53 3.14 -2.77 -6.46
CA ARG A 53 4.53 -3.00 -6.84
C ARG A 53 4.95 -2.03 -7.94
N ASP A 54 4.13 -1.86 -8.95
CA ASP A 54 4.38 -0.96 -10.08
C ASP A 54 4.43 0.50 -9.65
N LEU A 55 3.60 0.91 -8.67
CA LEU A 55 3.74 2.21 -8.01
C LEU A 55 5.12 2.37 -7.37
N ARG A 56 5.58 1.37 -6.62
CA ARG A 56 6.90 1.39 -5.96
C ARG A 56 8.05 1.40 -6.97
N LEU A 57 7.94 0.65 -8.06
CA LEU A 57 8.91 0.62 -9.16
C LEU A 57 8.91 1.89 -10.01
N GLY A 58 7.82 2.67 -9.97
CA GLY A 58 7.70 3.90 -10.74
C GLY A 58 7.12 3.73 -12.12
N VAL A 59 6.46 2.63 -12.38
CA VAL A 59 5.58 2.46 -13.54
C VAL A 59 4.44 3.47 -13.43
N TYR A 60 3.87 3.62 -12.22
CA TYR A 60 2.90 4.66 -11.88
C TYR A 60 3.51 5.69 -10.92
N ASP A 61 3.08 6.94 -11.03
CA ASP A 61 3.41 8.02 -10.11
C ASP A 61 2.25 8.29 -9.15
N VAL A 62 1.01 8.02 -9.59
CA VAL A 62 -0.23 8.26 -8.85
C VAL A 62 -1.10 7.01 -8.83
N ILE A 63 -1.66 6.68 -7.67
CA ILE A 63 -2.77 5.74 -7.55
C ILE A 63 -3.99 6.47 -7.00
N VAL A 64 -5.12 6.34 -7.68
CA VAL A 64 -6.42 6.86 -7.27
C VAL A 64 -7.29 5.69 -6.77
N GLY A 65 -7.98 5.84 -5.65
CA GLY A 65 -8.86 4.77 -5.18
C GLY A 65 -9.83 5.21 -4.08
N ILE A 66 -10.85 4.38 -3.85
CA ILE A 66 -11.90 4.67 -2.85
C ILE A 66 -11.39 4.39 -1.43
N ASN A 67 -10.95 3.18 -1.21
CA ASN A 67 -10.51 2.71 0.10
C ASN A 67 -9.10 2.13 -0.02
N LEU A 68 -8.13 3.01 0.09
CA LEU A 68 -6.72 2.64 0.09
C LEU A 68 -6.23 2.22 1.49
N LEU A 69 -7.17 1.97 2.43
CA LEU A 69 -6.90 1.65 3.83
C LEU A 69 -6.68 0.16 4.09
N ARG A 70 -6.93 -0.72 3.12
CA ARG A 70 -6.80 -2.17 3.33
C ARG A 70 -5.43 -2.51 3.87
N GLU A 71 -5.40 -3.43 4.80
CA GLU A 71 -4.21 -3.93 5.49
C GLU A 71 -3.11 -4.35 4.51
N GLY A 72 -1.86 -4.19 4.93
CA GLY A 72 -0.70 -4.63 4.13
C GLY A 72 -0.10 -3.60 3.17
N LEU A 73 -0.65 -2.38 3.07
CA LEU A 73 -0.05 -1.32 2.25
C LEU A 73 1.10 -0.64 2.99
N ASP A 74 2.30 -1.13 2.77
CA ASP A 74 3.54 -0.50 3.23
C ASP A 74 4.27 0.12 2.04
N LEU A 75 4.04 1.41 1.82
CA LEU A 75 4.52 2.18 0.68
C LEU A 75 5.41 3.34 1.15
N PRO A 76 6.67 3.08 1.50
CA PRO A 76 7.57 4.13 2.00
C PRO A 76 7.91 5.18 0.94
N GLU A 77 7.65 4.92 -0.33
CA GLU A 77 7.85 5.85 -1.44
C GLU A 77 6.74 6.91 -1.56
N VAL A 78 5.62 6.73 -0.85
CA VAL A 78 4.49 7.68 -0.87
C VAL A 78 4.83 8.90 -0.03
N SER A 79 4.98 10.03 -0.70
CA SER A 79 5.27 11.33 -0.07
C SER A 79 4.04 12.23 0.01
N LEU A 80 3.02 11.99 -0.81
CA LEU A 80 1.79 12.79 -0.83
C LEU A 80 0.56 11.89 -0.76
N VAL A 81 -0.35 12.25 0.14
CA VAL A 81 -1.69 11.69 0.20
C VAL A 81 -2.70 12.82 0.00
N ALA A 82 -3.54 12.70 -1.02
CA ALA A 82 -4.63 13.64 -1.29
C ALA A 82 -5.97 12.99 -0.94
N ILE A 83 -6.77 13.67 -0.15
CA ILE A 83 -8.09 13.22 0.30
C ILE A 83 -9.12 14.17 -0.31
N LEU A 84 -9.87 13.69 -1.30
CA LEU A 84 -10.94 14.48 -1.91
C LEU A 84 -12.21 14.35 -1.09
N ASP A 85 -13.05 15.40 -1.10
CA ASP A 85 -14.30 15.46 -0.32
C ASP A 85 -14.06 15.02 1.15
N ALA A 86 -13.06 15.60 1.78
CA ALA A 86 -12.69 15.24 3.15
C ALA A 86 -13.76 15.64 4.17
N ASP A 87 -14.62 16.60 3.82
CA ASP A 87 -15.74 17.11 4.62
C ASP A 87 -17.04 16.30 4.45
N LYS A 88 -17.10 15.36 3.52
CA LYS A 88 -18.27 14.49 3.35
C LYS A 88 -18.25 13.40 4.41
N GLU A 89 -18.77 13.75 5.60
CA GLU A 89 -18.77 12.85 6.74
C GLU A 89 -19.44 11.51 6.44
N GLY A 90 -18.86 10.44 6.97
CA GLY A 90 -19.31 9.06 6.77
C GLY A 90 -18.20 8.06 7.11
N PHE A 91 -18.44 6.78 6.86
CA PHE A 91 -17.50 5.72 7.20
C PHE A 91 -16.09 5.95 6.62
N LEU A 92 -16.00 6.40 5.36
CA LEU A 92 -14.71 6.65 4.69
C LEU A 92 -14.04 7.97 5.10
N ARG A 93 -14.71 8.84 5.80
CA ARG A 93 -14.22 10.14 6.28
C ARG A 93 -14.40 10.31 7.80
N SER A 94 -14.61 9.21 8.52
CA SER A 94 -14.57 9.21 9.98
C SER A 94 -13.15 9.54 10.48
N THR A 95 -13.04 10.02 11.70
CA THR A 95 -11.74 10.34 12.34
C THR A 95 -10.75 9.16 12.22
N SER A 96 -11.19 7.94 12.49
CA SER A 96 -10.34 6.74 12.38
C SER A 96 -9.87 6.48 10.97
N SER A 97 -10.76 6.61 9.97
CA SER A 97 -10.41 6.46 8.55
C SER A 97 -9.40 7.52 8.11
N LEU A 98 -9.64 8.78 8.45
CA LEU A 98 -8.74 9.89 8.11
C LEU A 98 -7.36 9.72 8.75
N ILE A 99 -7.27 9.30 10.02
CA ILE A 99 -6.00 9.02 10.70
C ILE A 99 -5.24 7.89 9.99
N GLN A 100 -5.92 6.82 9.58
CA GLN A 100 -5.29 5.73 8.86
C GLN A 100 -4.77 6.15 7.48
N ILE A 101 -5.54 6.95 6.75
CA ILE A 101 -5.13 7.51 5.45
C ILE A 101 -3.91 8.41 5.63
N THR A 102 -3.97 9.33 6.58
CA THR A 102 -2.87 10.26 6.92
C THR A 102 -1.59 9.51 7.28
N GLY A 103 -1.72 8.41 8.02
CA GLY A 103 -0.60 7.55 8.40
C GLY A 103 0.16 6.92 7.22
N ARG A 104 -0.41 6.89 6.02
CA ARG A 104 0.30 6.39 4.82
C ARG A 104 1.44 7.30 4.38
N ALA A 105 1.31 8.61 4.57
CA ALA A 105 2.38 9.57 4.30
C ALA A 105 3.43 9.64 5.41
N ALA A 106 3.13 9.15 6.61
CA ALA A 106 3.97 9.30 7.79
C ALA A 106 5.32 8.54 7.74
N ARG A 107 5.50 7.65 6.74
CA ARG A 107 6.74 6.88 6.54
C ARG A 107 7.77 7.60 5.68
N HIS A 108 7.38 8.69 5.06
CA HIS A 108 8.26 9.53 4.26
C HIS A 108 8.61 10.78 5.04
N LEU A 109 9.89 11.18 5.06
CA LEU A 109 10.34 12.38 5.80
C LEU A 109 9.60 13.64 5.40
N GLU A 110 9.39 13.80 4.09
CA GLU A 110 8.67 14.93 3.49
C GLU A 110 7.18 14.61 3.28
N GLY A 111 6.65 13.62 4.03
CA GLY A 111 5.27 13.18 3.88
C GLY A 111 4.28 14.31 4.12
N LYS A 112 3.40 14.54 3.14
CA LYS A 112 2.34 15.56 3.17
C LYS A 112 0.98 14.93 2.97
N VAL A 113 -0.02 15.51 3.62
CA VAL A 113 -1.43 15.16 3.42
C VAL A 113 -2.19 16.42 3.05
N LEU A 114 -2.95 16.35 1.97
CA LEU A 114 -3.84 17.41 1.53
C LEU A 114 -5.28 16.92 1.68
N MET A 115 -6.09 17.65 2.41
CA MET A 115 -7.53 17.41 2.56
C MET A 115 -8.26 18.49 1.75
N TYR A 116 -8.93 18.07 0.67
CA TYR A 116 -9.78 18.94 -0.13
C TYR A 116 -11.19 18.95 0.48
N ALA A 117 -11.64 20.09 0.90
CA ALA A 117 -12.90 20.27 1.63
C ALA A 117 -13.37 21.72 1.53
N ASP A 118 -14.69 21.93 1.53
CA ASP A 118 -15.28 23.27 1.62
C ASP A 118 -15.25 23.78 3.06
N ASN A 119 -15.41 22.87 4.03
CA ASN A 119 -15.44 23.19 5.46
C ASN A 119 -14.62 22.16 6.25
N ILE A 120 -14.05 22.59 7.38
CA ILE A 120 -13.41 21.68 8.32
C ILE A 120 -14.48 21.05 9.21
N THR A 121 -14.62 19.73 9.14
CA THR A 121 -15.54 18.97 10.00
C THR A 121 -14.87 18.57 11.31
N ASP A 122 -15.67 18.11 12.28
CA ASP A 122 -15.18 17.61 13.56
C ASP A 122 -14.21 16.44 13.37
N SER A 123 -14.49 15.54 12.42
CA SER A 123 -13.64 14.40 12.08
C SER A 123 -12.29 14.83 11.51
N MET A 124 -12.28 15.86 10.66
CA MET A 124 -11.06 16.45 10.12
C MET A 124 -10.25 17.13 11.23
N GLN A 125 -10.90 17.97 12.06
CA GLN A 125 -10.23 18.69 13.14
C GLN A 125 -9.55 17.72 14.12
N ARG A 126 -10.28 16.69 14.58
CA ARG A 126 -9.71 15.65 15.46
C ARG A 126 -8.53 14.91 14.81
N THR A 127 -8.59 14.67 13.51
CA THR A 127 -7.51 14.02 12.78
C THR A 127 -6.27 14.91 12.71
N ILE A 128 -6.47 16.20 12.43
CA ILE A 128 -5.40 17.20 12.38
C ILE A 128 -4.74 17.32 13.76
N ASP A 129 -5.53 17.52 14.80
CA ASP A 129 -5.03 17.68 16.17
C ASP A 129 -4.25 16.46 16.64
N GLU A 130 -4.77 15.25 16.39
CA GLU A 130 -4.11 14.00 16.75
C GLU A 130 -2.81 13.77 15.95
N THR A 131 -2.80 14.14 14.69
CA THR A 131 -1.61 14.04 13.85
C THR A 131 -0.50 14.97 14.36
N TYR A 132 -0.84 16.22 14.68
CA TYR A 132 0.12 17.16 15.25
C TYR A 132 0.58 16.75 16.64
N ARG A 133 -0.31 16.24 17.50
CA ARG A 133 0.02 15.71 18.82
C ARG A 133 1.07 14.58 18.72
N ARG A 134 0.82 13.58 17.84
CA ARG A 134 1.76 12.47 17.62
C ARG A 134 3.09 12.95 17.09
N ARG A 135 3.07 13.86 16.11
CA ARG A 135 4.29 14.42 15.53
C ARG A 135 5.14 15.16 16.56
N LYS A 136 4.49 15.95 17.42
CA LYS A 136 5.17 16.68 18.49
C LYS A 136 5.88 15.71 19.45
N ILE A 137 5.18 14.70 19.94
CA ILE A 137 5.77 13.69 20.84
C ILE A 137 6.95 12.98 20.18
N GLN A 138 6.82 12.61 18.89
CA GLN A 138 7.91 11.97 18.17
C GLN A 138 9.12 12.88 17.99
N MET A 139 8.90 14.15 17.71
CA MET A 139 9.99 15.13 17.57
C MET A 139 10.72 15.34 18.90
N GLU A 140 10.00 15.52 20.00
CA GLU A 140 10.56 15.65 21.34
C GLU A 140 11.36 14.40 21.75
N TYR A 141 10.84 13.22 21.44
CA TYR A 141 11.55 11.96 21.66
C TYR A 141 12.84 11.87 20.86
N ASN A 142 12.78 12.16 19.55
CA ASN A 142 13.94 12.12 18.67
C ASN A 142 15.03 13.10 19.16
N GLU A 143 14.64 14.31 19.50
CA GLU A 143 15.57 15.35 20.00
C GLU A 143 16.24 14.91 21.30
N SER A 144 15.46 14.38 22.26
CA SER A 144 16.00 13.94 23.55
C SER A 144 16.94 12.72 23.44
N HIS A 145 16.81 11.92 22.38
CA HIS A 145 17.63 10.73 22.13
C HIS A 145 18.67 10.91 21.03
N GLY A 146 18.82 12.11 20.45
CA GLY A 146 19.76 12.38 19.36
C GLY A 146 19.46 11.57 18.10
N ILE A 147 18.19 11.25 17.83
CA ILE A 147 17.77 10.47 16.67
C ILE A 147 17.50 11.39 15.49
N GLU A 148 18.24 11.22 14.41
CA GLU A 148 17.96 11.87 13.14
C GLU A 148 16.96 11.02 12.35
N PRO A 149 15.75 11.55 12.05
CA PRO A 149 14.77 10.83 11.25
C PRO A 149 15.31 10.51 9.86
N ALA A 150 15.12 9.26 9.40
CA ALA A 150 15.49 8.83 8.07
C ALA A 150 14.30 8.18 7.36
N SER A 151 14.19 8.40 6.04
CA SER A 151 13.16 7.70 5.25
C SER A 151 13.43 6.21 5.22
N ILE A 152 12.37 5.43 5.37
CA ILE A 152 12.44 3.97 5.29
C ILE A 152 12.75 3.55 3.86
N VAL A 153 13.79 2.73 3.71
CA VAL A 153 14.14 2.06 2.46
C VAL A 153 13.76 0.60 2.60
N LYS A 154 12.76 0.18 1.83
CA LYS A 154 12.29 -1.21 1.83
C LYS A 154 12.52 -1.85 0.47
N GLU A 155 13.14 -3.01 0.47
CA GLU A 155 13.31 -3.80 -0.74
C GLU A 155 11.95 -4.14 -1.38
N ILE A 156 11.87 -4.03 -2.70
CA ILE A 156 10.68 -4.43 -3.46
C ILE A 156 10.83 -5.91 -3.77
N LYS A 157 10.22 -6.75 -2.92
CA LYS A 157 10.22 -8.20 -3.14
C LYS A 157 9.17 -8.57 -4.17
N ASP A 158 9.56 -9.32 -5.16
CA ASP A 158 8.64 -9.87 -6.14
C ASP A 158 7.85 -11.02 -5.50
N ILE A 159 6.52 -11.00 -5.64
CA ILE A 159 5.68 -12.11 -5.18
C ILE A 159 5.93 -13.34 -6.01
N THR A 160 6.25 -13.16 -7.30
CA THR A 160 6.69 -14.26 -8.18
C THR A 160 7.92 -14.95 -7.64
N ASP A 161 8.88 -14.23 -7.03
CA ASP A 161 10.05 -14.83 -6.40
C ASP A 161 9.68 -15.66 -5.16
N ARG A 162 8.69 -15.23 -4.38
CA ARG A 162 8.19 -16.03 -3.25
C ARG A 162 7.44 -17.28 -3.70
N VAL A 163 6.57 -17.15 -4.70
CA VAL A 163 5.85 -18.29 -5.28
C VAL A 163 6.83 -19.26 -5.92
N ARG A 164 7.86 -18.76 -6.59
CA ARG A 164 8.92 -19.57 -7.19
C ARG A 164 9.77 -20.27 -6.13
N ALA A 165 10.18 -19.57 -5.08
CA ALA A 165 10.93 -20.17 -3.97
C ALA A 165 10.12 -21.26 -3.23
N VAL A 166 8.80 -21.05 -3.05
CA VAL A 166 7.91 -22.08 -2.49
C VAL A 166 7.69 -23.24 -3.45
N ALA A 167 7.60 -23.00 -4.75
CA ALA A 167 7.50 -24.05 -5.76
C ALA A 167 8.81 -24.85 -5.88
N GLU A 168 9.96 -24.18 -5.83
CA GLU A 168 11.28 -24.82 -5.85
C GLU A 168 11.51 -25.66 -4.58
N SER A 169 11.18 -25.15 -3.40
CA SER A 169 11.27 -25.90 -2.14
C SER A 169 10.33 -27.12 -2.11
N ARG A 170 9.14 -27.04 -2.75
CA ARG A 170 8.25 -28.19 -2.91
C ARG A 170 8.75 -29.19 -3.95
N GLY A 171 9.43 -28.72 -5.00
CA GLY A 171 10.08 -29.57 -6.01
C GLY A 171 11.16 -30.44 -5.39
N GLU A 172 11.99 -29.92 -4.50
CA GLU A 172 13.00 -30.69 -3.75
C GLU A 172 12.37 -31.73 -2.81
N TYR A 173 11.19 -31.42 -2.21
CA TYR A 173 10.47 -32.40 -1.37
C TYR A 173 9.88 -33.56 -2.21
N ILE A 174 9.46 -33.32 -3.43
CA ILE A 174 8.91 -34.36 -4.32
C ILE A 174 10.04 -35.30 -4.84
N VAL A 175 11.19 -34.74 -5.17
CA VAL A 175 12.36 -35.54 -5.64
C VAL A 175 12.91 -36.44 -4.53
N ASN A 176 12.88 -35.99 -3.27
CA ASN A 176 13.31 -36.80 -2.13
C ASN A 176 12.26 -37.82 -1.66
N ALA A 177 10.98 -37.70 -2.09
CA ALA A 177 9.91 -38.64 -1.77
C ALA A 177 9.83 -39.79 -2.80
N GLU A 178 10.31 -39.61 -4.03
CA GLU A 178 10.34 -40.66 -5.04
C GLU A 178 11.40 -41.75 -4.80
N ASP A 179 12.44 -41.45 -4.03
CA ASP A 179 13.44 -42.45 -3.64
C ASP A 179 12.97 -43.36 -2.47
N SER A 180 11.80 -43.12 -1.89
CA SER A 180 11.31 -43.88 -0.73
C SER A 180 10.00 -44.66 -0.95
N ALA A 181 9.41 -44.67 -2.13
CA ALA A 181 8.15 -45.36 -2.39
C ALA A 181 8.09 -46.00 -3.76
N ALA A 182 8.71 -47.15 -3.90
CA ALA A 182 8.33 -48.14 -4.87
C ALA A 182 7.09 -48.87 -4.31
N ASP A 183 5.91 -48.35 -4.57
CA ASP A 183 4.56 -48.95 -4.59
C ASP A 183 3.48 -47.93 -4.17
N ALA A 184 3.15 -46.99 -5.04
CA ALA A 184 1.85 -46.29 -4.96
C ALA A 184 1.51 -45.62 -6.30
N GLN A 185 0.29 -45.87 -6.78
CA GLN A 185 -0.25 -45.34 -8.03
C GLN A 185 -0.29 -43.81 -8.10
N PRO A 186 -0.14 -43.19 -9.28
CA PRO A 186 -0.08 -41.74 -9.42
C PRO A 186 -1.47 -41.11 -9.25
N ALA A 187 -1.61 -40.28 -8.22
CA ALA A 187 -2.73 -39.35 -8.09
C ALA A 187 -2.41 -38.07 -8.86
N LEU A 188 -3.35 -37.60 -9.67
CA LEU A 188 -3.31 -36.40 -10.51
C LEU A 188 -2.93 -35.14 -9.70
N PRO A 189 -2.09 -34.22 -10.21
CA PRO A 189 -1.73 -32.98 -9.55
C PRO A 189 -2.83 -31.93 -9.77
N GLY A 190 -3.51 -31.54 -8.71
CA GLY A 190 -4.41 -30.40 -8.79
C GLY A 190 -5.59 -30.40 -7.84
N ALA A 191 -5.36 -30.35 -6.54
CA ALA A 191 -6.25 -29.66 -5.60
C ALA A 191 -5.59 -29.64 -4.22
N LEU A 192 -5.18 -28.46 -3.76
CA LEU A 192 -4.88 -28.23 -2.35
C LEU A 192 -6.16 -28.50 -1.53
N PRO A 193 -6.08 -29.19 -0.38
CA PRO A 193 -7.18 -29.30 0.56
C PRO A 193 -7.65 -27.90 0.96
N LYS A 194 -8.97 -27.67 0.96
CA LYS A 194 -9.57 -26.36 1.27
C LYS A 194 -9.11 -25.78 2.62
N ASP A 195 -8.75 -26.63 3.55
CA ASP A 195 -8.34 -26.29 4.91
C ASP A 195 -6.92 -25.68 4.97
N GLU A 196 -6.05 -25.99 4.01
CA GLU A 196 -4.71 -25.42 3.89
C GLU A 196 -4.72 -24.03 3.23
N ILE A 197 -5.63 -23.81 2.29
CA ILE A 197 -5.85 -22.50 1.65
C ILE A 197 -6.35 -21.49 2.69
N VAL A 198 -7.20 -21.90 3.62
CA VAL A 198 -7.74 -21.05 4.68
C VAL A 198 -6.67 -20.65 5.72
N ARG A 199 -5.64 -21.47 5.95
CA ARG A 199 -4.52 -21.14 6.85
C ARG A 199 -3.54 -20.13 6.25
N LEU A 200 -3.31 -20.19 4.94
CA LEU A 200 -2.41 -19.25 4.25
C LEU A 200 -2.99 -17.83 4.07
N ILE A 201 -4.29 -17.67 4.35
CA ILE A 201 -4.98 -16.36 4.27
C ILE A 201 -5.05 -15.67 5.65
N LYS A 202 -4.75 -16.39 6.74
CA LYS A 202 -4.85 -15.87 8.13
C LYS A 202 -3.54 -15.43 8.77
N ASP A 203 -2.40 -15.72 8.18
CA ASP A 203 -1.07 -15.24 8.55
C ASP A 203 -0.59 -14.16 7.56
#